data_0bbd838e4c37c62ae844ced49e3a23de
#
_entry.id   0bbd838e4c37c62ae844ced49e3a23de
#
_cell.length_a   1.000
_cell.length_b   1.000
_cell.length_c   1.000
_cell.angle_alpha   90.00
_cell.angle_beta   90.00
_cell.angle_gamma   90.00
#
_symmetry.space_group_name_H-M   'P 1'
#
loop_
_entity.id
_entity.type
_entity.pdbx_description
1 polymer ?
#
loop_
_entity_poly.entity_id
_entity_poly.type
_entity_poly.pdbx_seq_one_letter_code
_entity_poly.pdbx_strand_id
1 'polypeptide(L)'
;MTARQWELFCAFKDEFKSKIAQWHKKLERANILQELKDLQRQTADKDGVPFYELSEPFVYNNSLDDVVPTDDIKLIVIGDNPGKKEQLAENRRYLVGQSGVIAENFFKRNPELGIDFRKNVIILNKTPIHTAKTKELSVLMKQSPLLKELIIESQLWFARATAKLHCDLIENSDGEKSIGVWLVGYAELKGRGLFIPYRDELLKLYEGHDAWESVFVYQHFSMNRFLIDLGKNSSIYKTLSENLQQLGIRHRQAIFCK
;
A
#
# COMPACT_ATOMS: atom_id res chain seq x y z
N MET A 1 12.43 10.87 -13.24
CA MET A 1 13.21 10.95 -11.96
C MET A 1 14.58 11.53 -12.27
N THR A 2 15.22 12.20 -11.26
CA THR A 2 16.65 12.54 -11.33
C THR A 2 17.51 11.26 -11.26
N ALA A 3 18.80 11.35 -11.60
CA ALA A 3 19.70 10.21 -11.45
C ALA A 3 19.75 9.71 -9.99
N ARG A 4 19.75 10.65 -9.01
CA ARG A 4 19.78 10.30 -7.60
C ARG A 4 18.48 9.65 -7.11
N GLN A 5 17.32 10.17 -7.54
CA GLN A 5 16.03 9.52 -7.26
C GLN A 5 15.99 8.09 -7.80
N TRP A 6 16.53 7.87 -9.01
CA TRP A 6 16.59 6.55 -9.62
C TRP A 6 17.46 5.57 -8.82
N GLU A 7 18.65 5.99 -8.39
CA GLU A 7 19.51 5.18 -7.53
C GLU A 7 18.81 4.77 -6.23
N LEU A 8 18.15 5.72 -5.56
CA LEU A 8 17.44 5.48 -4.30
C LEU A 8 16.23 4.56 -4.50
N PHE A 9 15.51 4.72 -5.60
CA PHE A 9 14.42 3.84 -5.97
C PHE A 9 14.89 2.41 -6.28
N CYS A 10 16.02 2.25 -6.98
CA CYS A 10 16.62 0.93 -7.21
C CYS A 10 17.06 0.27 -5.91
N ALA A 11 17.70 1.01 -5.01
CA ALA A 11 18.08 0.51 -3.69
C ALA A 11 16.86 0.04 -2.88
N PHE A 12 15.76 0.80 -2.90
CA PHE A 12 14.49 0.39 -2.28
C PHE A 12 13.97 -0.93 -2.87
N LYS A 13 13.97 -1.09 -4.19
CA LYS A 13 13.52 -2.33 -4.84
C LYS A 13 14.35 -3.53 -4.40
N ASP A 14 15.67 -3.38 -4.39
CA ASP A 14 16.59 -4.47 -4.02
C ASP A 14 16.42 -4.86 -2.55
N GLU A 15 16.23 -3.87 -1.67
CA GLU A 15 15.94 -4.13 -0.26
C GLU A 15 14.60 -4.86 -0.10
N PHE A 16 13.55 -4.45 -0.83
CA PHE A 16 12.26 -5.12 -0.79
C PHE A 16 12.36 -6.59 -1.25
N LYS A 17 13.03 -6.86 -2.38
CA LYS A 17 13.29 -8.25 -2.84
C LYS A 17 14.03 -9.07 -1.77
N SER A 18 15.05 -8.48 -1.18
CA SER A 18 15.82 -9.12 -0.10
C SER A 18 14.94 -9.44 1.11
N LYS A 19 14.06 -8.53 1.51
CA LYS A 19 13.12 -8.75 2.63
C LYS A 19 12.13 -9.88 2.35
N ILE A 20 11.55 -9.95 1.16
CA ILE A 20 10.69 -11.08 0.77
C ILE A 20 11.44 -12.40 0.92
N ALA A 21 12.66 -12.49 0.39
CA ALA A 21 13.48 -13.70 0.50
C ALA A 21 13.83 -14.05 1.97
N GLN A 22 14.10 -13.04 2.81
CA GLN A 22 14.38 -13.25 4.24
C GLN A 22 13.15 -13.80 4.98
N TRP A 23 11.95 -13.28 4.74
CA TRP A 23 10.71 -13.75 5.36
C TRP A 23 10.36 -15.16 4.91
N HIS A 24 10.51 -15.49 3.63
CA HIS A 24 10.37 -16.86 3.14
C HIS A 24 11.30 -17.82 3.89
N LYS A 25 12.59 -17.48 3.94
CA LYS A 25 13.61 -18.29 4.65
C LYS A 25 13.33 -18.44 6.15
N LYS A 26 12.79 -17.39 6.80
CA LYS A 26 12.39 -17.43 8.22
C LYS A 26 11.31 -18.50 8.45
N LEU A 27 10.27 -18.52 7.58
CA LEU A 27 9.18 -19.49 7.69
C LEU A 27 9.58 -20.92 7.28
N GLU A 28 10.42 -21.06 6.26
CA GLU A 28 10.97 -22.37 5.86
C GLU A 28 11.77 -23.00 6.99
N ARG A 29 12.66 -22.25 7.63
CA ARG A 29 13.45 -22.71 8.78
C ARG A 29 12.60 -23.09 10.00
N ALA A 30 11.48 -22.41 10.17
CA ALA A 30 10.52 -22.71 11.22
C ALA A 30 9.53 -23.84 10.84
N ASN A 31 9.57 -24.36 9.61
CA ASN A 31 8.65 -25.34 9.04
C ASN A 31 7.18 -24.91 9.04
N ILE A 32 6.90 -23.60 8.96
CA ILE A 32 5.52 -23.06 8.96
C ILE A 32 5.11 -22.34 7.67
N LEU A 33 5.93 -22.41 6.62
CA LEU A 33 5.56 -21.84 5.31
C LEU A 33 4.32 -22.54 4.73
N GLN A 34 4.24 -23.87 4.85
CA GLN A 34 3.07 -24.62 4.40
C GLN A 34 1.86 -24.34 5.29
N GLU A 35 2.04 -24.23 6.60
CA GLU A 35 0.98 -23.82 7.54
C GLU A 35 0.38 -22.46 7.16
N LEU A 36 1.22 -21.47 6.80
CA LEU A 36 0.73 -20.18 6.33
C LEU A 36 -0.15 -20.33 5.09
N LYS A 37 0.29 -21.09 4.08
CA LYS A 37 -0.50 -21.33 2.86
C LYS A 37 -1.84 -22.01 3.16
N ASP A 38 -1.82 -22.99 4.04
CA ASP A 38 -3.03 -23.72 4.43
C ASP A 38 -3.99 -22.82 5.21
N LEU A 39 -3.49 -21.98 6.12
CA LEU A 39 -4.30 -20.99 6.83
C LEU A 39 -4.89 -19.94 5.89
N GLN A 40 -4.14 -19.46 4.91
CA GLN A 40 -4.64 -18.52 3.89
C GLN A 40 -5.80 -19.14 3.11
N ARG A 41 -5.71 -20.41 2.68
CA ARG A 41 -6.79 -21.14 2.00
C ARG A 41 -7.98 -21.35 2.91
N GLN A 42 -7.77 -21.93 4.08
CA GLN A 42 -8.86 -22.24 5.04
C GLN A 42 -9.63 -20.97 5.45
N THR A 43 -8.93 -19.85 5.61
CA THR A 43 -9.56 -18.59 6.01
C THR A 43 -10.40 -18.02 4.87
N ALA A 44 -9.91 -18.10 3.63
CA ALA A 44 -10.64 -17.71 2.44
C ALA A 44 -11.90 -18.57 2.25
N ASP A 45 -11.79 -19.89 2.41
CA ASP A 45 -12.91 -20.83 2.33
C ASP A 45 -13.99 -20.52 3.38
N LYS A 46 -13.59 -20.30 4.63
CA LYS A 46 -14.52 -19.91 5.72
C LYS A 46 -15.24 -18.58 5.42
N ASP A 47 -14.59 -17.68 4.71
CA ASP A 47 -15.17 -16.41 4.29
C ASP A 47 -16.01 -16.49 3.00
N GLY A 48 -16.25 -17.70 2.49
CA GLY A 48 -17.03 -17.95 1.28
C GLY A 48 -16.35 -17.42 0.01
N VAL A 49 -15.03 -17.35 0.01
CA VAL A 49 -14.28 -16.94 -1.19
C VAL A 49 -14.21 -18.11 -2.15
N PRO A 50 -14.62 -17.97 -3.42
CA PRO A 50 -14.46 -19.03 -4.40
C PRO A 50 -13.01 -19.48 -4.52
N PHE A 51 -12.80 -20.76 -4.75
CA PHE A 51 -11.48 -21.36 -4.92
C PHE A 51 -10.61 -20.52 -5.89
N TYR A 52 -9.36 -20.32 -5.53
CA TYR A 52 -8.33 -19.70 -6.36
C TYR A 52 -6.97 -20.36 -6.08
N GLU A 53 -6.10 -20.32 -7.06
CA GLU A 53 -4.74 -20.80 -6.91
C GLU A 53 -3.96 -19.89 -5.95
N LEU A 54 -3.31 -20.49 -4.95
CA LEU A 54 -2.38 -19.79 -4.04
C LEU A 54 -0.96 -20.03 -4.53
N SER A 55 -0.43 -19.06 -5.27
CA SER A 55 0.95 -19.13 -5.79
C SER A 55 1.94 -18.57 -4.77
N GLU A 56 1.74 -17.33 -4.33
CA GLU A 56 2.69 -16.61 -3.48
C GLU A 56 2.05 -16.17 -2.16
N PRO A 57 2.51 -16.67 -1.00
CA PRO A 57 2.05 -16.22 0.31
C PRO A 57 2.57 -14.81 0.66
N PHE A 58 3.73 -14.40 0.09
CA PHE A 58 4.31 -13.07 0.12
C PHE A 58 4.50 -12.56 -1.30
N VAL A 59 4.04 -11.36 -1.57
CA VAL A 59 4.08 -10.82 -2.93
C VAL A 59 5.05 -9.64 -3.01
N TYR A 60 6.08 -9.79 -3.85
CA TYR A 60 6.82 -8.65 -4.36
C TYR A 60 6.03 -8.02 -5.50
N ASN A 61 5.96 -6.69 -5.54
CA ASN A 61 5.24 -6.01 -6.60
C ASN A 61 6.10 -5.84 -7.86
N ASN A 62 5.94 -6.72 -8.86
CA ASN A 62 6.70 -6.67 -10.12
C ASN A 62 6.48 -5.37 -10.92
N SER A 63 5.40 -4.60 -10.67
CA SER A 63 5.23 -3.31 -11.36
C SER A 63 6.31 -2.28 -10.99
N LEU A 64 7.03 -2.50 -9.90
CA LEU A 64 8.20 -1.68 -9.55
C LEU A 64 9.37 -1.90 -10.53
N ASP A 65 9.44 -3.06 -11.17
CA ASP A 65 10.50 -3.36 -12.15
C ASP A 65 10.18 -2.80 -13.54
N ASP A 66 8.94 -2.38 -13.80
CA ASP A 66 8.55 -1.69 -15.02
C ASP A 66 8.89 -0.17 -15.00
N VAL A 67 9.11 0.40 -13.81
CA VAL A 67 9.48 1.81 -13.66
C VAL A 67 10.86 2.06 -14.27
N VAL A 68 10.97 3.10 -15.08
CA VAL A 68 12.19 3.51 -15.75
C VAL A 68 12.67 4.91 -15.32
N PRO A 69 13.96 5.26 -15.50
CA PRO A 69 14.52 6.56 -15.07
C PRO A 69 13.77 7.77 -15.61
N THR A 70 13.17 7.64 -16.81
CA THR A 70 12.43 8.72 -17.48
C THR A 70 11.01 8.91 -16.96
N ASP A 71 10.52 8.03 -16.08
CA ASP A 71 9.18 8.17 -15.53
C ASP A 71 9.09 9.37 -14.58
N ASP A 72 7.97 10.08 -14.69
CA ASP A 72 7.62 11.20 -13.82
C ASP A 72 6.71 10.72 -12.69
N ILE A 73 7.32 10.31 -11.58
CA ILE A 73 6.58 9.84 -10.41
C ILE A 73 5.94 11.03 -9.69
N LYS A 74 4.62 10.96 -9.52
CA LYS A 74 3.79 12.01 -8.91
C LYS A 74 3.11 11.56 -7.63
N LEU A 75 2.96 10.24 -7.45
CA LEU A 75 2.17 9.70 -6.37
C LEU A 75 2.72 8.34 -5.90
N ILE A 76 2.66 8.10 -4.60
CA ILE A 76 2.84 6.78 -3.99
C ILE A 76 1.49 6.38 -3.39
N VAL A 77 0.91 5.26 -3.83
CA VAL A 77 -0.33 4.71 -3.28
C VAL A 77 -0.03 3.51 -2.40
N ILE A 78 -0.50 3.54 -1.15
CA ILE A 78 -0.28 2.48 -0.17
C ILE A 78 -1.61 1.76 0.08
N GLY A 79 -1.73 0.55 -0.47
CA GLY A 79 -2.86 -0.35 -0.24
C GLY A 79 -2.78 -1.09 1.10
N ASP A 80 -3.71 -2.00 1.34
CA ASP A 80 -3.72 -2.81 2.56
C ASP A 80 -2.75 -3.99 2.45
N ASN A 81 -3.10 -4.98 1.65
CA ASN A 81 -2.30 -6.19 1.42
C ASN A 81 -2.66 -6.82 0.07
N PRO A 82 -1.81 -7.70 -0.50
CA PRO A 82 -2.10 -8.32 -1.79
C PRO A 82 -3.34 -9.20 -1.76
N GLY A 83 -4.26 -8.97 -2.70
CA GLY A 83 -5.49 -9.76 -2.90
C GLY A 83 -5.27 -10.98 -3.82
N LYS A 84 -6.36 -11.70 -4.14
CA LYS A 84 -6.33 -12.98 -4.90
C LYS A 84 -5.60 -12.89 -6.24
N LYS A 85 -5.87 -11.85 -7.04
CA LYS A 85 -5.25 -11.71 -8.36
C LYS A 85 -3.79 -11.25 -8.27
N GLU A 86 -3.46 -10.55 -7.21
CA GLU A 86 -2.17 -9.91 -7.03
C GLU A 86 -1.05 -10.90 -6.67
N GLN A 87 -1.41 -12.02 -6.05
CA GLN A 87 -0.49 -13.09 -5.65
C GLN A 87 -0.27 -14.17 -6.73
N LEU A 88 -1.07 -14.19 -7.78
CA LEU A 88 -0.92 -15.17 -8.85
C LEU A 88 0.43 -15.00 -9.55
N ALA A 89 1.07 -16.12 -9.90
CA ALA A 89 2.40 -16.15 -10.50
C ALA A 89 2.51 -15.31 -11.78
N GLU A 90 1.45 -15.28 -12.58
CA GLU A 90 1.38 -14.48 -13.81
C GLU A 90 1.22 -12.97 -13.55
N ASN A 91 0.79 -12.56 -12.36
CA ASN A 91 0.60 -11.16 -12.02
C ASN A 91 1.73 -10.62 -11.14
N ARG A 92 1.79 -11.06 -9.87
CA ARG A 92 2.69 -10.52 -8.84
C ARG A 92 2.74 -9.00 -8.85
N ARG A 93 1.56 -8.36 -8.96
CA ARG A 93 1.42 -6.91 -9.08
C ARG A 93 0.32 -6.41 -8.16
N TYR A 94 0.58 -5.31 -7.47
CA TYR A 94 -0.41 -4.70 -6.59
C TYR A 94 -1.47 -3.93 -7.37
N LEU A 95 -2.67 -3.88 -6.82
CA LEU A 95 -3.84 -3.19 -7.37
C LEU A 95 -4.13 -3.58 -8.84
N VAL A 96 -4.09 -4.88 -9.15
CA VAL A 96 -4.56 -5.46 -10.43
C VAL A 96 -5.91 -6.17 -10.30
N GLY A 97 -6.45 -6.29 -9.08
CA GLY A 97 -7.81 -6.75 -8.82
C GLY A 97 -8.85 -5.65 -9.06
N GLN A 98 -10.08 -5.89 -8.61
CA GLN A 98 -11.18 -4.94 -8.77
C GLN A 98 -10.88 -3.55 -8.19
N SER A 99 -10.20 -3.48 -7.05
CA SER A 99 -9.79 -2.21 -6.44
C SER A 99 -8.83 -1.41 -7.34
N GLY A 100 -7.93 -2.10 -8.02
CA GLY A 100 -7.02 -1.48 -8.98
C GLY A 100 -7.74 -0.96 -10.22
N VAL A 101 -8.73 -1.70 -10.73
CA VAL A 101 -9.57 -1.24 -11.86
C VAL A 101 -10.34 0.03 -11.47
N ILE A 102 -10.88 0.11 -10.24
CA ILE A 102 -11.57 1.30 -9.74
C ILE A 102 -10.61 2.48 -9.65
N ALA A 103 -9.42 2.28 -9.09
CA ALA A 103 -8.39 3.33 -8.99
C ALA A 103 -7.96 3.83 -10.38
N GLU A 104 -7.62 2.92 -11.28
CA GLU A 104 -7.22 3.26 -12.64
C GLU A 104 -8.30 4.03 -13.40
N ASN A 105 -9.56 3.57 -13.32
CA ASN A 105 -10.69 4.26 -13.94
C ASN A 105 -10.94 5.63 -13.31
N PHE A 106 -10.69 5.82 -12.02
CA PHE A 106 -10.78 7.12 -11.38
C PHE A 106 -9.82 8.12 -12.02
N PHE A 107 -8.55 7.78 -12.15
CA PHE A 107 -7.56 8.67 -12.77
C PHE A 107 -7.82 8.89 -14.27
N LYS A 108 -8.24 7.84 -15.00
CA LYS A 108 -8.62 7.98 -16.44
C LYS A 108 -9.78 8.94 -16.67
N ARG A 109 -10.75 8.97 -15.75
CA ARG A 109 -11.93 9.85 -15.83
C ARG A 109 -11.67 11.28 -15.36
N ASN A 110 -10.53 11.52 -14.72
CA ASN A 110 -10.15 12.80 -14.15
C ASN A 110 -8.74 13.21 -14.64
N PRO A 111 -8.58 13.43 -15.98
CA PRO A 111 -7.29 13.75 -16.57
C PRO A 111 -6.69 15.07 -16.07
N GLU A 112 -7.52 15.97 -15.51
CA GLU A 112 -7.08 17.21 -14.88
C GLU A 112 -6.15 17.00 -13.67
N LEU A 113 -6.14 15.81 -13.08
CA LEU A 113 -5.16 15.44 -12.04
C LEU A 113 -3.76 15.24 -12.61
N GLY A 114 -3.63 15.09 -13.94
CA GLY A 114 -2.36 14.89 -14.62
C GLY A 114 -1.62 13.59 -14.23
N ILE A 115 -2.33 12.56 -13.75
CA ILE A 115 -1.77 11.30 -13.24
C ILE A 115 -2.25 10.13 -14.12
N ASP A 116 -1.31 9.43 -14.73
CA ASP A 116 -1.53 8.07 -15.25
C ASP A 116 -1.24 7.07 -14.14
N PHE A 117 -2.26 6.31 -13.72
CA PHE A 117 -2.17 5.40 -12.57
C PHE A 117 -1.11 4.31 -12.73
N ARG A 118 -0.75 3.93 -13.95
CA ARG A 118 0.24 2.88 -14.19
C ARG A 118 1.65 3.40 -14.48
N LYS A 119 1.79 4.70 -14.83
CA LYS A 119 3.08 5.31 -15.18
C LYS A 119 3.62 6.28 -14.13
N ASN A 120 2.70 7.04 -13.49
CA ASN A 120 3.10 8.09 -12.56
C ASN A 120 2.97 7.68 -11.08
N VAL A 121 2.55 6.41 -10.79
CA VAL A 121 2.24 5.98 -9.45
C VAL A 121 3.08 4.78 -9.02
N ILE A 122 3.84 4.94 -7.95
CA ILE A 122 4.43 3.81 -7.22
C ILE A 122 3.34 3.20 -6.33
N ILE A 123 3.08 1.90 -6.47
CA ILE A 123 2.06 1.21 -5.70
C ILE A 123 2.73 0.28 -4.70
N LEU A 124 2.44 0.48 -3.42
CA LEU A 124 2.90 -0.36 -2.31
C LEU A 124 1.72 -0.85 -1.48
N ASN A 125 1.98 -1.72 -0.52
CA ASN A 125 1.00 -2.16 0.48
C ASN A 125 1.61 -2.01 1.88
N LYS A 126 0.76 -2.05 2.91
CA LYS A 126 1.21 -2.01 4.32
C LYS A 126 1.86 -3.30 4.79
N THR A 127 1.63 -4.40 4.06
CA THR A 127 2.27 -5.71 4.25
C THR A 127 2.27 -6.47 2.94
N PRO A 128 3.28 -7.31 2.65
CA PRO A 128 3.33 -8.12 1.43
C PRO A 128 2.57 -9.44 1.57
N ILE A 129 2.01 -9.72 2.77
CA ILE A 129 1.36 -10.99 3.07
C ILE A 129 -0.01 -11.02 2.40
N HIS A 130 -0.18 -12.01 1.53
CA HIS A 130 -1.43 -12.21 0.81
C HIS A 130 -2.55 -12.70 1.75
N THR A 131 -3.76 -12.15 1.55
CA THR A 131 -5.03 -12.76 1.95
C THR A 131 -6.12 -12.36 0.96
N ALA A 132 -7.17 -13.19 0.83
CA ALA A 132 -8.26 -12.89 -0.09
C ALA A 132 -9.08 -11.66 0.33
N LYS A 133 -9.22 -11.46 1.65
CA LYS A 133 -9.83 -10.28 2.27
C LYS A 133 -8.93 -9.78 3.39
N THR A 134 -8.70 -8.49 3.49
CA THR A 134 -7.80 -7.88 4.49
C THR A 134 -8.07 -8.35 5.92
N LYS A 135 -9.33 -8.51 6.32
CA LYS A 135 -9.70 -8.99 7.67
C LYS A 135 -9.12 -10.36 8.02
N GLU A 136 -8.79 -11.19 7.03
CA GLU A 136 -8.24 -12.53 7.23
C GLU A 136 -6.83 -12.50 7.85
N LEU A 137 -6.08 -11.38 7.70
CA LEU A 137 -4.82 -11.18 8.40
C LEU A 137 -4.98 -11.33 9.92
N SER A 138 -6.12 -10.88 10.48
CA SER A 138 -6.40 -11.02 11.92
C SER A 138 -6.53 -12.48 12.36
N VAL A 139 -7.01 -13.34 11.47
CA VAL A 139 -7.12 -14.78 11.73
C VAL A 139 -5.73 -15.41 11.75
N LEU A 140 -4.89 -15.10 10.75
CA LEU A 140 -3.49 -15.56 10.71
C LEU A 140 -2.72 -15.16 11.97
N MET A 141 -2.89 -13.92 12.43
CA MET A 141 -2.25 -13.41 13.65
C MET A 141 -2.70 -14.13 14.94
N LYS A 142 -3.92 -14.65 14.96
CA LYS A 142 -4.45 -15.39 16.13
C LYS A 142 -4.03 -16.85 16.14
N GLN A 143 -3.79 -17.44 14.98
CA GLN A 143 -3.46 -18.87 14.85
C GLN A 143 -2.00 -19.17 15.19
N SER A 144 -1.06 -18.25 14.91
CA SER A 144 0.35 -18.48 15.13
C SER A 144 1.05 -17.22 15.68
N PRO A 145 1.73 -17.32 16.84
CA PRO A 145 2.54 -16.21 17.38
C PRO A 145 3.63 -15.76 16.40
N LEU A 146 4.25 -16.69 15.67
CA LEU A 146 5.28 -16.35 14.70
C LEU A 146 4.70 -15.62 13.47
N LEU A 147 3.52 -16.01 13.00
CA LEU A 147 2.82 -15.28 11.93
C LEU A 147 2.40 -13.87 12.40
N LYS A 148 1.95 -13.73 13.64
CA LYS A 148 1.67 -12.41 14.23
C LYS A 148 2.90 -11.52 14.24
N GLU A 149 4.03 -12.05 14.74
CA GLU A 149 5.30 -11.32 14.76
C GLU A 149 5.71 -10.90 13.34
N LEU A 150 5.64 -11.81 12.37
CA LEU A 150 6.00 -11.55 10.99
C LEU A 150 5.10 -10.49 10.32
N ILE A 151 3.79 -10.56 10.55
CA ILE A 151 2.84 -9.57 10.03
C ILE A 151 3.17 -8.19 10.58
N ILE A 152 3.45 -8.07 11.88
CA ILE A 152 3.84 -6.81 12.51
C ILE A 152 5.20 -6.34 11.99
N GLU A 153 6.21 -7.22 11.94
CA GLU A 153 7.54 -6.91 11.40
C GLU A 153 7.44 -6.35 9.98
N SER A 154 6.63 -6.99 9.12
CA SER A 154 6.44 -6.52 7.76
C SER A 154 5.78 -5.15 7.69
N GLN A 155 4.79 -4.87 8.54
CA GLN A 155 4.15 -3.55 8.61
C GLN A 155 5.14 -2.46 9.03
N LEU A 156 5.96 -2.71 10.04
CA LEU A 156 6.98 -1.76 10.50
C LEU A 156 8.03 -1.51 9.42
N TRP A 157 8.46 -2.57 8.73
CA TRP A 157 9.41 -2.43 7.63
C TRP A 157 8.82 -1.57 6.49
N PHE A 158 7.57 -1.86 6.07
CA PHE A 158 6.93 -1.09 5.01
C PHE A 158 6.66 0.36 5.40
N ALA A 159 6.34 0.66 6.66
CA ALA A 159 6.22 2.03 7.12
C ALA A 159 7.55 2.79 6.96
N ARG A 160 8.67 2.16 7.39
CA ARG A 160 10.02 2.74 7.24
C ARG A 160 10.42 2.91 5.79
N ALA A 161 10.24 1.87 4.99
CA ALA A 161 10.59 1.89 3.58
C ALA A 161 9.75 2.93 2.80
N THR A 162 8.46 3.06 3.11
CA THR A 162 7.58 4.08 2.51
C THR A 162 8.03 5.49 2.87
N ALA A 163 8.23 5.78 4.15
CA ALA A 163 8.64 7.13 4.58
C ALA A 163 9.99 7.50 3.98
N LYS A 164 10.96 6.57 4.05
CA LYS A 164 12.28 6.80 3.46
C LYS A 164 12.20 7.05 1.96
N LEU A 165 11.52 6.20 1.20
CA LEU A 165 11.37 6.37 -0.25
C LEU A 165 10.71 7.71 -0.59
N HIS A 166 9.66 8.09 0.11
CA HIS A 166 8.96 9.34 -0.12
C HIS A 166 9.85 10.55 0.13
N CYS A 167 10.54 10.61 1.28
CA CYS A 167 11.49 11.68 1.60
C CYS A 167 12.64 11.71 0.59
N ASP A 168 13.26 10.57 0.29
CA ASP A 168 14.34 10.45 -0.69
C ASP A 168 13.93 11.03 -2.07
N LEU A 169 12.71 10.73 -2.52
CA LEU A 169 12.20 11.20 -3.82
C LEU A 169 11.90 12.72 -3.81
N ILE A 170 11.40 13.27 -2.71
CA ILE A 170 11.15 14.73 -2.59
C ILE A 170 12.47 15.50 -2.50
N GLU A 171 13.36 15.10 -1.60
CA GLU A 171 14.61 15.82 -1.32
C GLU A 171 15.58 15.83 -2.51
N ASN A 172 15.47 14.85 -3.40
CA ASN A 172 16.33 14.73 -4.58
C ASN A 172 15.60 15.10 -5.89
N SER A 173 14.46 15.82 -5.81
CA SER A 173 13.75 16.31 -7.00
C SER A 173 14.39 17.57 -7.58
N ASP A 174 14.30 17.73 -8.90
CA ASP A 174 14.65 18.99 -9.56
C ASP A 174 13.47 19.97 -9.44
N GLY A 175 13.58 20.94 -8.54
CA GLY A 175 12.56 21.99 -8.30
C GLY A 175 11.50 21.58 -7.26
N GLU A 176 10.44 22.40 -7.13
CA GLU A 176 9.35 22.24 -6.16
C GLU A 176 8.35 21.10 -6.52
N LYS A 177 8.84 19.93 -6.91
CA LYS A 177 7.95 18.79 -7.19
C LYS A 177 7.49 18.16 -5.89
N SER A 178 6.20 18.26 -5.60
CA SER A 178 5.56 17.53 -4.51
C SER A 178 5.13 16.16 -5.02
N ILE A 179 5.66 15.10 -4.42
CA ILE A 179 5.18 13.73 -4.61
C ILE A 179 4.20 13.43 -3.49
N GLY A 180 2.95 13.10 -3.83
CA GLY A 180 1.94 12.78 -2.82
C GLY A 180 2.05 11.33 -2.32
N VAL A 181 1.61 11.09 -1.09
CA VAL A 181 1.36 9.72 -0.56
C VAL A 181 -0.12 9.58 -0.25
N TRP A 182 -0.77 8.59 -0.86
CA TRP A 182 -2.14 8.21 -0.54
C TRP A 182 -2.18 6.91 0.26
N LEU A 183 -2.44 7.02 1.56
CA LEU A 183 -2.73 5.88 2.41
C LEU A 183 -4.19 5.50 2.22
N VAL A 184 -4.47 4.42 1.48
CA VAL A 184 -5.85 3.95 1.31
C VAL A 184 -6.18 2.86 2.32
N GLY A 185 -7.45 2.79 2.76
CA GLY A 185 -7.89 1.86 3.79
C GLY A 185 -8.06 2.51 5.18
N TYR A 186 -8.66 3.71 5.20
CA TYR A 186 -8.95 4.51 6.41
C TYR A 186 -9.42 3.70 7.62
N ALA A 187 -10.35 2.75 7.41
CA ALA A 187 -10.94 1.99 8.50
C ALA A 187 -9.92 1.13 9.26
N GLU A 188 -8.96 0.55 8.56
CA GLU A 188 -7.94 -0.33 9.13
C GLU A 188 -6.76 0.42 9.78
N LEU A 189 -6.73 1.74 9.64
CA LEU A 189 -5.78 2.63 10.31
C LEU A 189 -6.35 3.25 11.60
N LYS A 190 -7.64 2.98 11.93
CA LYS A 190 -8.36 3.61 13.05
C LYS A 190 -8.72 2.62 14.14
N GLY A 191 -8.74 3.07 15.38
CA GLY A 191 -9.24 2.31 16.53
C GLY A 191 -8.46 1.01 16.76
N ARG A 192 -9.10 -0.15 16.51
CA ARG A 192 -8.51 -1.50 16.62
C ARG A 192 -8.19 -2.09 15.24
N GLY A 193 -7.93 -1.24 14.24
CA GLY A 193 -7.61 -1.66 12.88
C GLY A 193 -6.35 -2.50 12.78
N LEU A 194 -6.22 -3.24 11.71
CA LEU A 194 -5.13 -4.18 11.48
C LEU A 194 -3.77 -3.51 11.27
N PHE A 195 -3.76 -2.27 10.78
CA PHE A 195 -2.55 -1.53 10.42
C PHE A 195 -2.16 -0.43 11.41
N ILE A 196 -2.54 -0.58 12.69
CA ILE A 196 -2.09 0.29 13.76
C ILE A 196 -0.54 0.30 13.91
N PRO A 197 0.16 -0.85 13.87
CA PRO A 197 1.64 -0.84 13.92
C PRO A 197 2.25 -0.05 12.75
N TYR A 198 1.73 -0.21 11.53
CA TYR A 198 2.16 0.57 10.35
C TYR A 198 1.92 2.07 10.57
N ARG A 199 0.72 2.45 11.00
CA ARG A 199 0.32 3.84 11.25
C ARG A 199 1.23 4.52 12.26
N ASP A 200 1.42 3.88 13.41
CA ASP A 200 2.16 4.48 14.53
C ASP A 200 3.65 4.61 14.20
N GLU A 201 4.22 3.65 13.48
CA GLU A 201 5.60 3.73 12.98
C GLU A 201 5.74 4.84 11.94
N LEU A 202 4.80 4.91 10.98
CA LEU A 202 4.83 5.93 9.94
C LEU A 202 4.78 7.35 10.52
N LEU A 203 3.91 7.59 11.52
CA LEU A 203 3.81 8.90 12.18
C LEU A 203 5.15 9.33 12.79
N LYS A 204 5.84 8.44 13.49
CA LYS A 204 7.15 8.74 14.10
C LYS A 204 8.19 9.14 13.05
N LEU A 205 8.15 8.51 11.88
CA LEU A 205 9.13 8.77 10.82
C LEU A 205 8.93 10.11 10.12
N TYR A 206 7.72 10.62 10.14
CA TYR A 206 7.40 11.95 9.59
C TYR A 206 7.40 13.06 10.64
N GLU A 207 7.67 12.75 11.91
CA GLU A 207 7.69 13.76 12.97
C GLU A 207 8.74 14.84 12.67
N GLY A 208 8.26 16.09 12.51
CA GLY A 208 9.12 17.22 12.17
C GLY A 208 9.58 17.29 10.71
N HIS A 209 9.05 16.45 9.81
CA HIS A 209 9.41 16.43 8.39
C HIS A 209 8.32 17.06 7.52
N ASP A 210 8.68 18.06 6.70
CA ASP A 210 7.72 18.78 5.83
C ASP A 210 6.99 17.89 4.82
N ALA A 211 7.60 16.77 4.40
CA ALA A 211 6.95 15.78 3.52
C ALA A 211 5.64 15.22 4.09
N TRP A 212 5.39 15.36 5.41
CA TRP A 212 4.12 14.99 6.03
C TRP A 212 2.93 15.72 5.43
N GLU A 213 3.10 16.95 4.97
CA GLU A 213 2.03 17.74 4.39
C GLU A 213 1.49 17.17 3.07
N SER A 214 2.29 16.35 2.38
CA SER A 214 1.88 15.64 1.17
C SER A 214 1.38 14.21 1.41
N VAL A 215 1.17 13.81 2.68
CA VAL A 215 0.56 12.52 3.04
C VAL A 215 -0.95 12.69 3.24
N PHE A 216 -1.74 11.92 2.51
CA PHE A 216 -3.20 11.96 2.54
C PHE A 216 -3.76 10.59 2.89
N VAL A 217 -4.91 10.55 3.57
CA VAL A 217 -5.58 9.29 3.94
C VAL A 217 -6.94 9.21 3.26
N TYR A 218 -7.25 8.04 2.69
CA TYR A 218 -8.51 7.82 2.00
C TYR A 218 -9.15 6.48 2.36
N GLN A 219 -10.45 6.35 2.09
CA GLN A 219 -11.11 5.05 2.08
C GLN A 219 -10.47 4.13 1.02
N HIS A 220 -10.59 2.83 1.24
CA HIS A 220 -10.08 1.85 0.26
C HIS A 220 -10.89 1.90 -1.05
N PHE A 221 -10.25 1.62 -2.18
CA PHE A 221 -10.94 1.60 -3.50
C PHE A 221 -11.99 0.47 -3.59
N SER A 222 -11.85 -0.60 -2.80
CA SER A 222 -12.81 -1.71 -2.80
C SER A 222 -14.23 -1.24 -2.51
N MET A 223 -15.21 -1.86 -3.17
CA MET A 223 -16.64 -1.56 -3.04
C MET A 223 -16.98 -0.08 -3.26
N ASN A 224 -16.21 0.60 -4.10
CA ASN A 224 -16.35 2.03 -4.40
C ASN A 224 -16.28 2.95 -3.17
N ARG A 225 -15.78 2.49 -2.02
CA ARG A 225 -15.77 3.29 -0.78
C ARG A 225 -15.07 4.62 -0.94
N PHE A 226 -13.93 4.64 -1.65
CA PHE A 226 -13.23 5.87 -1.98
C PHE A 226 -14.13 6.86 -2.75
N LEU A 227 -14.79 6.40 -3.82
CA LEU A 227 -15.64 7.25 -4.66
C LEU A 227 -16.89 7.74 -3.91
N ILE A 228 -17.52 6.86 -3.13
CA ILE A 228 -18.69 7.21 -2.29
C ILE A 228 -18.32 8.28 -1.27
N ASP A 229 -17.16 8.12 -0.63
CA ASP A 229 -16.70 9.04 0.39
C ASP A 229 -16.31 10.39 -0.20
N LEU A 230 -15.59 10.39 -1.32
CA LEU A 230 -15.27 11.61 -2.08
C LEU A 230 -16.56 12.34 -2.48
N GLY A 231 -17.52 11.64 -3.10
CA GLY A 231 -18.79 12.24 -3.54
C GLY A 231 -19.61 12.86 -2.39
N LYS A 232 -19.61 12.24 -1.21
CA LYS A 232 -20.31 12.75 -0.02
C LYS A 232 -19.64 13.99 0.60
N ASN A 233 -18.37 14.17 0.39
CA ASN A 233 -17.57 15.20 1.05
C ASN A 233 -17.04 16.29 0.09
N SER A 234 -17.33 16.18 -1.20
CA SER A 234 -16.95 17.18 -2.19
C SER A 234 -17.85 18.42 -2.16
N SER A 235 -17.24 19.57 -2.35
CA SER A 235 -17.94 20.85 -2.57
C SER A 235 -17.99 21.16 -4.06
N ILE A 236 -19.14 21.57 -4.57
CA ILE A 236 -19.32 22.02 -5.96
C ILE A 236 -18.56 23.31 -6.30
N TYR A 237 -18.15 24.05 -5.26
CA TYR A 237 -17.38 25.30 -5.41
C TYR A 237 -15.87 25.09 -5.43
N LYS A 238 -15.39 23.83 -5.44
CA LYS A 238 -13.99 23.46 -5.42
C LYS A 238 -13.65 22.53 -6.57
N THR A 239 -12.42 22.62 -7.02
CA THR A 239 -11.86 21.67 -7.99
C THR A 239 -11.78 20.27 -7.37
N LEU A 240 -11.67 19.26 -8.22
CA LEU A 240 -11.46 17.88 -7.75
C LEU A 240 -10.18 17.77 -6.90
N SER A 241 -9.10 18.42 -7.32
CA SER A 241 -7.83 18.42 -6.58
C SER A 241 -8.00 18.99 -5.17
N GLU A 242 -8.67 20.12 -5.02
CA GLU A 242 -8.96 20.74 -3.71
C GLU A 242 -9.84 19.83 -2.83
N ASN A 243 -10.87 19.21 -3.42
CA ASN A 243 -11.74 18.28 -2.71
C ASN A 243 -10.96 17.06 -2.20
N LEU A 244 -10.10 16.48 -3.04
CA LEU A 244 -9.21 15.38 -2.66
C LEU A 244 -8.27 15.79 -1.52
N GLN A 245 -7.57 16.91 -1.68
CA GLN A 245 -6.64 17.40 -0.67
C GLN A 245 -7.34 17.60 0.69
N GLN A 246 -8.48 18.27 0.71
CA GLN A 246 -9.22 18.53 1.95
C GLN A 246 -9.74 17.24 2.59
N LEU A 247 -10.26 16.31 1.80
CA LEU A 247 -10.71 15.01 2.30
C LEU A 247 -9.55 14.22 2.90
N GLY A 248 -8.42 14.16 2.18
CA GLY A 248 -7.23 13.43 2.62
C GLY A 248 -6.61 14.01 3.89
N ILE A 249 -6.54 15.34 4.02
CA ILE A 249 -6.08 16.03 5.24
C ILE A 249 -7.02 15.75 6.42
N ARG A 250 -8.34 15.89 6.23
CA ARG A 250 -9.32 15.60 7.27
C ARG A 250 -9.20 14.17 7.80
N HIS A 251 -9.06 13.20 6.89
CA HIS A 251 -8.87 11.81 7.29
C HIS A 251 -7.52 11.60 7.97
N ARG A 252 -6.45 12.22 7.49
CA ARG A 252 -5.14 12.18 8.14
C ARG A 252 -5.24 12.68 9.59
N GLN A 253 -5.85 13.82 9.81
CA GLN A 253 -6.08 14.37 11.15
C GLN A 253 -6.89 13.40 12.02
N ALA A 254 -7.99 12.83 11.51
CA ALA A 254 -8.82 11.91 12.27
C ALA A 254 -8.13 10.57 12.63
N ILE A 255 -7.05 10.20 11.93
CA ILE A 255 -6.26 8.98 12.15
C ILE A 255 -5.06 9.24 13.06
N PHE A 256 -4.37 10.35 12.87
CA PHE A 256 -3.05 10.61 13.46
C PHE A 256 -3.06 11.67 14.56
N CYS A 257 -4.05 12.58 14.60
CA CYS A 257 -4.20 13.50 15.71
C CYS A 257 -5.06 12.86 16.80
N LYS A 258 -4.55 12.86 18.02
CA LYS A 258 -5.29 12.43 19.22
C LYS A 258 -6.04 13.60 19.83
#